data_aa1ba46cc3206607953ab439a60ca08e
#
_entry.id   aa1ba46cc3206607953ab439a60ca08e
#
_cell.length_a   1.000
_cell.length_b   1.000
_cell.length_c   1.000
_cell.angle_alpha   90.00
_cell.angle_beta   90.00
_cell.angle_gamma   90.00
#
_symmetry.space_group_name_H-M   'P 1'
#
loop_
_entity.id
_entity.type
_entity.pdbx_description
1 polymer ?
#
loop_
_entity_poly.entity_id
_entity_poly.type
_entity_poly.pdbx_seq_one_letter_code
_entity_poly.pdbx_strand_id
1 'polypeptide(L)'
;MWPEHLDVGAVRFARPTARFEEILAFYRDVLGLPVLAEWRDHAGYDGVVFGLPGTPVHMEITQSGAPPRIPEPHPENQLVLYLRGAGARDAAAARLTGHGHRPVAPENPYWSDHGAVVFQDPDGWQVVLAPWVFGAEPPPG
;
A
#
# COMPACT_ATOMS: atom_id res chain seq x y z
N MET A 1 -7.82 -20.68 -4.40
CA MET A 1 -7.07 -21.58 -5.31
C MET A 1 -7.05 -21.01 -6.72
N TRP A 2 -5.91 -21.02 -7.34
CA TRP A 2 -5.79 -20.56 -8.71
C TRP A 2 -6.41 -21.58 -9.67
N PRO A 3 -7.01 -21.13 -10.78
CA PRO A 3 -7.47 -22.05 -11.81
C PRO A 3 -6.32 -22.89 -12.36
N GLU A 4 -6.61 -24.13 -12.77
CA GLU A 4 -5.59 -25.08 -13.22
C GLU A 4 -4.68 -24.54 -14.35
N HIS A 5 -5.25 -23.72 -15.24
CA HIS A 5 -4.51 -23.07 -16.33
C HIS A 5 -3.69 -21.86 -15.92
N LEU A 6 -3.78 -21.44 -14.65
CA LEU A 6 -3.04 -20.30 -14.08
C LEU A 6 -2.23 -20.77 -12.86
N ASP A 7 -1.10 -21.41 -13.13
CA ASP A 7 -0.19 -21.87 -12.08
C ASP A 7 0.68 -20.71 -11.59
N VAL A 8 0.08 -19.84 -10.78
CA VAL A 8 0.68 -18.58 -10.32
C VAL A 8 1.46 -18.81 -9.03
N GLY A 9 2.79 -18.55 -9.06
CA GLY A 9 3.65 -18.67 -7.88
C GLY A 9 3.77 -17.40 -7.05
N ALA A 10 3.60 -16.22 -7.66
CA ALA A 10 3.64 -14.92 -6.99
C ALA A 10 2.90 -13.89 -7.81
N VAL A 11 2.54 -12.78 -7.18
CA VAL A 11 1.80 -11.68 -7.82
C VAL A 11 2.55 -10.37 -7.57
N ARG A 12 2.75 -9.61 -8.63
CA ARG A 12 3.27 -8.25 -8.55
C ARG A 12 2.27 -7.28 -9.13
N PHE A 13 2.08 -6.15 -8.45
CA PHE A 13 1.52 -4.98 -9.07
C PHE A 13 2.53 -3.85 -8.99
N ALA A 14 2.48 -2.94 -9.95
CA ALA A 14 3.50 -1.91 -10.10
C ALA A 14 2.86 -0.57 -10.47
N ARG A 15 3.50 0.50 -10.05
CA ARG A 15 3.15 1.84 -10.46
C ARG A 15 4.36 2.78 -10.48
N PRO A 16 4.30 3.86 -11.27
CA PRO A 16 5.35 4.87 -11.27
C PRO A 16 5.16 5.87 -10.14
N THR A 17 6.24 6.58 -9.83
CA THR A 17 6.22 7.75 -8.96
C THR A 17 7.14 8.85 -9.52
N ALA A 18 6.86 10.09 -9.16
CA ALA A 18 7.77 11.22 -9.34
C ALA A 18 8.47 11.63 -8.04
N ARG A 19 8.29 10.85 -6.96
CA ARG A 19 8.74 11.15 -5.60
C ARG A 19 9.35 9.91 -4.94
N PHE A 20 10.31 9.31 -5.61
CA PHE A 20 10.84 8.01 -5.22
C PHE A 20 11.31 7.98 -3.76
N GLU A 21 12.09 8.97 -3.32
CA GLU A 21 12.63 8.97 -1.96
C GLU A 21 11.53 9.11 -0.90
N GLU A 22 10.52 9.93 -1.16
CA GLU A 22 9.39 10.10 -0.26
C GLU A 22 8.54 8.82 -0.18
N ILE A 23 8.33 8.17 -1.31
CA ILE A 23 7.61 6.89 -1.39
C ILE A 23 8.38 5.79 -0.66
N LEU A 24 9.69 5.71 -0.89
CA LEU A 24 10.54 4.74 -0.20
C LEU A 24 10.47 4.92 1.32
N ALA A 25 10.60 6.15 1.79
CA ALA A 25 10.49 6.47 3.21
C ALA A 25 9.11 6.12 3.78
N PHE A 26 8.05 6.41 3.05
CA PHE A 26 6.69 6.12 3.51
C PHE A 26 6.46 4.61 3.70
N TYR A 27 6.70 3.82 2.67
CA TYR A 27 6.39 2.39 2.75
C TYR A 27 7.41 1.59 3.55
N ARG A 28 8.69 1.92 3.46
CA ARG A 28 9.75 1.23 4.21
C ARG A 28 9.80 1.66 5.67
N ASP A 29 9.90 2.98 5.91
CA ASP A 29 10.24 3.50 7.25
C ASP A 29 8.98 3.79 8.08
N VAL A 30 7.93 4.32 7.47
CA VAL A 30 6.71 4.70 8.18
C VAL A 30 5.76 3.51 8.29
N LEU A 31 5.36 2.91 7.17
CA LEU A 31 4.45 1.76 7.19
C LEU A 31 5.18 0.47 7.61
N GLY A 32 6.45 0.36 7.30
CA GLY A 32 7.30 -0.76 7.74
C GLY A 32 7.26 -1.98 6.84
N LEU A 33 6.95 -1.81 5.56
CA LEU A 33 7.01 -2.93 4.61
C LEU A 33 8.46 -3.34 4.33
N PRO A 34 8.75 -4.65 4.27
CA PRO A 34 10.08 -5.11 3.92
C PRO A 34 10.44 -4.77 2.48
N VAL A 35 11.68 -4.35 2.26
CA VAL A 35 12.23 -4.14 0.93
C VAL A 35 12.83 -5.45 0.45
N LEU A 36 12.31 -6.00 -0.64
CA LEU A 36 12.79 -7.23 -1.26
C LEU A 36 13.89 -6.97 -2.27
N ALA A 37 13.83 -5.83 -2.97
CA ALA A 37 14.82 -5.40 -3.94
C ALA A 37 14.78 -3.87 -4.07
N GLU A 38 15.92 -3.27 -4.34
CA GLU A 38 16.03 -1.84 -4.60
C GLU A 38 17.16 -1.64 -5.62
N TRP A 39 16.97 -0.69 -6.53
CA TRP A 39 18.00 -0.34 -7.50
C TRP A 39 17.98 1.14 -7.81
N ARG A 40 19.11 1.64 -8.28
CA ARG A 40 19.28 3.03 -8.68
C ARG A 40 19.87 3.07 -10.06
N ASP A 41 19.35 3.96 -10.89
CA ASP A 41 19.83 4.23 -12.25
C ASP A 41 20.12 2.95 -13.06
N HIS A 42 19.22 1.99 -12.96
CA HIS A 42 19.31 0.77 -13.74
C HIS A 42 18.46 0.93 -15.01
N ALA A 43 19.13 1.00 -16.17
CA ALA A 43 18.49 1.29 -17.46
C ALA A 43 17.60 2.55 -17.42
N GLY A 44 18.02 3.56 -16.65
CA GLY A 44 17.30 4.83 -16.51
C GLY A 44 16.18 4.82 -15.47
N TYR A 45 16.10 3.81 -14.62
CA TYR A 45 15.08 3.71 -13.58
C TYR A 45 15.67 3.53 -12.18
N ASP A 46 15.10 4.24 -11.22
CA ASP A 46 15.16 3.84 -9.82
C ASP A 46 13.96 2.93 -9.52
N GLY A 47 14.11 1.99 -8.64
CA GLY A 47 13.01 1.10 -8.29
C GLY A 47 13.14 0.46 -6.93
N VAL A 48 12.02 0.04 -6.40
CA VAL A 48 11.92 -0.70 -5.15
C VAL A 48 10.80 -1.73 -5.25
N VAL A 49 11.02 -2.89 -4.67
CA VAL A 49 10.00 -3.92 -4.50
C VAL A 49 9.76 -4.11 -3.02
N PHE A 50 8.54 -3.84 -2.59
CA PHE A 50 8.08 -4.08 -1.21
C PHE A 50 7.36 -5.41 -1.13
N GLY A 51 7.70 -6.22 -0.12
CA GLY A 51 6.95 -7.41 0.22
C GLY A 51 5.70 -7.09 1.03
N LEU A 52 4.63 -7.85 0.79
CA LEU A 52 3.46 -7.82 1.66
C LEU A 52 3.54 -9.06 2.56
N PRO A 53 3.96 -8.91 3.84
CA PRO A 53 4.28 -10.05 4.68
C PRO A 53 3.15 -11.06 4.82
N GLY A 54 3.51 -12.34 4.82
CA GLY A 54 2.54 -13.44 4.90
C GLY A 54 1.80 -13.74 3.60
N THR A 55 2.19 -13.10 2.49
CA THR A 55 1.56 -13.29 1.18
C THR A 55 2.62 -13.47 0.09
N PRO A 56 2.29 -14.10 -1.06
CA PRO A 56 3.16 -14.13 -2.24
C PRO A 56 3.02 -12.88 -3.11
N VAL A 57 2.48 -11.79 -2.57
CA VAL A 57 2.22 -10.54 -3.29
C VAL A 57 3.30 -9.52 -2.96
N HIS A 58 3.75 -8.78 -3.95
CA HIS A 58 4.65 -7.66 -3.74
C HIS A 58 4.30 -6.48 -4.64
N MET A 59 4.72 -5.32 -4.21
CA MET A 59 4.46 -4.05 -4.87
C MET A 59 5.76 -3.45 -5.37
N GLU A 60 5.81 -3.11 -6.66
CA GLU A 60 6.94 -2.42 -7.26
C GLU A 60 6.59 -0.96 -7.52
N ILE A 61 7.50 -0.07 -7.15
CA ILE A 61 7.37 1.36 -7.47
C ILE A 61 8.65 1.80 -8.17
N THR A 62 8.49 2.48 -9.30
CA THR A 62 9.62 2.91 -10.13
C THR A 62 9.55 4.39 -10.45
N GLN A 63 10.71 4.99 -10.65
CA GLN A 63 10.83 6.34 -11.17
C GLN A 63 11.77 6.36 -12.35
N SER A 64 11.29 6.84 -13.50
CA SER A 64 12.09 7.05 -14.69
C SER A 64 12.97 8.27 -14.51
N GLY A 65 14.19 8.24 -15.10
CA GLY A 65 15.08 9.41 -15.16
C GLY A 65 14.55 10.54 -16.02
N ALA A 66 13.61 10.26 -16.95
CA ALA A 66 12.88 11.30 -17.68
C ALA A 66 11.73 11.80 -16.80
N PRO A 67 11.29 13.09 -16.92
CA PRO A 67 10.14 13.57 -16.14
C PRO A 67 8.90 12.70 -16.41
N PRO A 68 8.42 11.95 -15.44
CA PRO A 68 7.32 11.04 -15.67
C PRO A 68 6.00 11.80 -15.75
N ARG A 69 5.12 11.36 -16.64
CA ARG A 69 3.72 11.73 -16.58
C ARG A 69 3.02 10.76 -15.66
N ILE A 70 2.67 11.24 -14.47
CA ILE A 70 1.98 10.43 -13.49
C ILE A 70 0.58 11.00 -13.30
N PRO A 71 -0.47 10.25 -13.70
CA PRO A 71 -1.83 10.67 -13.42
C PRO A 71 -2.07 10.76 -11.93
N GLU A 72 -2.86 11.74 -11.49
CA GLU A 72 -3.33 11.77 -10.12
C GLU A 72 -4.15 10.53 -9.82
N PRO A 73 -3.92 9.84 -8.72
CA PRO A 73 -4.71 8.67 -8.36
C PRO A 73 -6.14 9.09 -7.97
N HIS A 74 -7.09 8.26 -8.33
CA HIS A 74 -8.45 8.40 -7.83
C HIS A 74 -8.50 8.01 -6.35
N PRO A 75 -9.36 8.62 -5.52
CA PRO A 75 -9.49 8.24 -4.10
C PRO A 75 -9.83 6.76 -3.84
N GLU A 76 -10.32 6.05 -4.85
CA GLU A 76 -10.56 4.61 -4.78
C GLU A 76 -9.41 3.76 -5.34
N ASN A 77 -8.29 4.36 -5.70
CA ASN A 77 -7.04 3.63 -5.92
C ASN A 77 -6.41 3.34 -4.56
N GLN A 78 -6.53 2.10 -4.11
CA GLN A 78 -6.29 1.74 -2.72
C GLN A 78 -5.38 0.53 -2.59
N LEU A 79 -4.48 0.59 -1.62
CA LEU A 79 -3.85 -0.58 -1.02
C LEU A 79 -4.62 -0.88 0.26
N VAL A 80 -5.33 -2.00 0.32
CA VAL A 80 -6.09 -2.39 1.49
C VAL A 80 -5.31 -3.43 2.28
N LEU A 81 -4.99 -3.08 3.52
CA LEU A 81 -4.35 -3.99 4.46
C LEU A 81 -5.41 -4.47 5.47
N TYR A 82 -5.75 -5.74 5.38
CA TYR A 82 -6.67 -6.37 6.30
C TYR A 82 -5.88 -6.83 7.53
N LEU A 83 -6.07 -6.12 8.64
CA LEU A 83 -5.34 -6.36 9.88
C LEU A 83 -6.16 -7.27 10.82
N ARG A 84 -5.47 -7.97 11.69
CA ARG A 84 -6.10 -8.91 12.60
C ARG A 84 -6.60 -8.16 13.85
N GLY A 85 -7.65 -7.36 13.67
CA GLY A 85 -8.37 -6.68 14.74
C GLY A 85 -8.05 -5.20 14.91
N ALA A 86 -8.82 -4.56 15.79
CA ALA A 86 -8.75 -3.12 16.03
C ALA A 86 -7.42 -2.71 16.67
N GLY A 87 -6.82 -3.55 17.50
CA GLY A 87 -5.53 -3.25 18.13
C GLY A 87 -4.40 -3.14 17.10
N ALA A 88 -4.37 -4.02 16.09
CA ALA A 88 -3.40 -3.98 15.01
C ALA A 88 -3.63 -2.74 14.12
N ARG A 89 -4.89 -2.41 13.82
CA ARG A 89 -5.23 -1.18 13.11
C ARG A 89 -4.73 0.05 13.87
N ASP A 90 -5.00 0.13 15.16
CA ASP A 90 -4.61 1.27 15.98
C ASP A 90 -3.10 1.43 16.08
N ALA A 91 -2.36 0.33 16.20
CA ALA A 91 -0.90 0.36 16.22
C ALA A 91 -0.32 0.87 14.90
N ALA A 92 -0.84 0.41 13.78
CA ALA A 92 -0.41 0.88 12.45
C ALA A 92 -0.77 2.37 12.24
N ALA A 93 -1.98 2.77 12.62
CA ALA A 93 -2.41 4.17 12.54
C ALA A 93 -1.56 5.08 13.43
N ALA A 94 -1.24 4.65 14.64
CA ALA A 94 -0.39 5.43 15.55
C ALA A 94 1.03 5.63 14.99
N ARG A 95 1.55 4.63 14.29
CA ARG A 95 2.86 4.74 13.64
C ARG A 95 2.83 5.79 12.52
N LEU A 96 1.79 5.80 11.71
CA LEU A 96 1.60 6.81 10.66
C LEU A 96 1.42 8.21 11.23
N THR A 97 0.57 8.38 12.24
CA THR A 97 0.36 9.69 12.88
C THR A 97 1.61 10.17 13.61
N GLY A 98 2.38 9.27 14.21
CA GLY A 98 3.65 9.59 14.84
C GLY A 98 4.70 10.13 13.87
N HIS A 99 4.60 9.80 12.60
CA HIS A 99 5.45 10.31 11.52
C HIS A 99 4.85 11.53 10.80
N GLY A 100 3.77 12.11 11.32
CA GLY A 100 3.18 13.33 10.79
C GLY A 100 2.10 13.14 9.74
N HIS A 101 1.69 11.90 9.47
CA HIS A 101 0.58 11.63 8.56
C HIS A 101 -0.76 11.74 9.28
N ARG A 102 -1.79 12.16 8.58
CA ARG A 102 -3.14 12.30 9.13
C ARG A 102 -4.11 11.41 8.35
N PRO A 103 -5.08 10.79 9.06
CA PRO A 103 -6.16 10.09 8.38
C PRO A 103 -6.92 11.01 7.45
N VAL A 104 -7.43 10.45 6.35
CA VAL A 104 -8.30 11.14 5.41
C VAL A 104 -9.66 10.46 5.37
N ALA A 105 -10.69 11.21 4.99
CA ALA A 105 -12.02 10.64 4.78
C ALA A 105 -11.99 9.76 3.52
N PRO A 106 -12.47 8.51 3.57
CA PRO A 106 -12.54 7.66 2.39
C PRO A 106 -13.61 8.17 1.42
N GLU A 107 -13.38 7.97 0.13
CA GLU A 107 -14.38 8.24 -0.91
C GLU A 107 -15.64 7.37 -0.69
N ASN A 108 -15.43 6.08 -0.42
CA ASN A 108 -16.50 5.17 -0.07
C ASN A 108 -16.67 5.11 1.46
N PRO A 109 -17.80 5.58 2.00
CA PRO A 109 -18.04 5.57 3.44
C PRO A 109 -18.07 4.17 4.06
N TYR A 110 -18.16 3.11 3.24
CA TYR A 110 -18.04 1.74 3.70
C TYR A 110 -16.84 1.53 4.63
N TRP A 111 -15.70 2.10 4.30
CA TRP A 111 -14.48 1.92 5.08
C TRP A 111 -14.60 2.51 6.49
N SER A 112 -15.02 3.76 6.59
CA SER A 112 -15.21 4.39 7.91
C SER A 112 -16.37 3.78 8.69
N ASP A 113 -17.45 3.40 8.00
CA ASP A 113 -18.62 2.76 8.63
C ASP A 113 -18.26 1.40 9.25
N HIS A 114 -17.24 0.72 8.73
CA HIS A 114 -16.75 -0.57 9.22
C HIS A 114 -15.48 -0.46 10.06
N GLY A 115 -15.11 0.74 10.48
CA GLY A 115 -14.01 0.96 11.40
C GLY A 115 -12.61 0.97 10.77
N ALA A 116 -12.51 1.03 9.45
CA ALA A 116 -11.23 1.22 8.79
C ALA A 116 -10.74 2.66 8.91
N VAL A 117 -9.42 2.84 8.91
CA VAL A 117 -8.76 4.15 8.88
C VAL A 117 -7.98 4.26 7.59
N VAL A 118 -8.08 5.40 6.92
CA VAL A 118 -7.47 5.62 5.61
C VAL A 118 -6.42 6.71 5.70
N PHE A 119 -5.26 6.44 5.11
CA PHE A 119 -4.19 7.42 4.94
C PHE A 119 -3.86 7.56 3.45
N GLN A 120 -3.20 8.64 3.09
CA GLN A 120 -2.64 8.81 1.75
C GLN A 120 -1.13 8.67 1.79
N ASP A 121 -0.56 8.01 0.78
CA ASP A 121 0.88 8.06 0.58
C ASP A 121 1.30 9.41 -0.05
N PRO A 122 2.61 9.69 -0.22
CA PRO A 122 3.06 10.96 -0.77
C PRO A 122 2.56 11.28 -2.19
N ASP A 123 2.16 10.27 -2.95
CA ASP A 123 1.58 10.45 -4.30
C ASP A 123 0.07 10.64 -4.28
N GLY A 124 -0.58 10.47 -3.12
CA GLY A 124 -2.03 10.55 -2.97
C GLY A 124 -2.75 9.21 -3.10
N TRP A 125 -2.03 8.09 -3.24
CA TRP A 125 -2.61 6.77 -3.20
C TRP A 125 -3.11 6.45 -1.80
N GLN A 126 -4.28 5.85 -1.71
CA GLN A 126 -4.91 5.53 -0.44
C GLN A 126 -4.35 4.25 0.15
N VAL A 127 -4.09 4.26 1.45
CA VAL A 127 -3.76 3.07 2.24
C VAL A 127 -4.86 2.88 3.26
N VAL A 128 -5.60 1.78 3.16
CA VAL A 128 -6.71 1.45 4.03
C VAL A 128 -6.24 0.45 5.07
N LEU A 129 -6.43 0.80 6.33
CA LEU A 129 -6.16 -0.09 7.46
C LEU A 129 -7.51 -0.62 7.97
N ALA A 130 -7.85 -1.82 7.55
CA ALA A 130 -9.12 -2.45 7.88
C ALA A 130 -8.95 -3.40 9.08
N PRO A 131 -9.80 -3.30 10.12
CA PRO A 131 -9.62 -4.08 11.35
C PRO A 131 -10.22 -5.49 11.30
N TRP A 132 -10.31 -6.09 10.13
CA TRP A 132 -10.77 -7.47 9.93
C TRP A 132 -9.98 -8.15 8.84
N VAL A 133 -10.04 -9.47 8.80
CA VAL A 133 -9.42 -10.26 7.72
C VAL A 133 -10.50 -10.64 6.72
N PHE A 134 -10.31 -10.24 5.48
CA PHE A 134 -11.26 -10.55 4.41
C PHE A 134 -11.46 -12.06 4.26
N GLY A 135 -12.71 -12.47 4.21
CA GLY A 135 -13.08 -13.88 4.05
C GLY A 135 -13.07 -14.70 5.33
N ALA A 136 -12.52 -14.19 6.44
CA ALA A 136 -12.54 -14.87 7.73
C ALA A 136 -13.86 -14.65 8.47
N GLU A 137 -14.30 -13.39 8.52
CA GLU A 137 -15.59 -12.99 9.09
C GLU A 137 -16.15 -11.86 8.25
N PRO A 138 -17.48 -11.73 8.15
CA PRO A 138 -18.03 -10.55 7.50
C PRO A 138 -17.66 -9.30 8.32
N PRO A 139 -17.39 -8.16 7.65
CA PRO A 139 -17.20 -6.93 8.39
C PRO A 139 -18.44 -6.58 9.19
N PRO A 140 -18.29 -5.91 10.32
CA PRO A 140 -19.44 -5.50 11.12
C PRO A 140 -20.38 -4.66 10.26
N GLY A 141 -21.64 -5.08 10.23
CA GLY A 141 -22.69 -4.48 9.44
C GLY A 141 -23.27 -3.22 10.06
#